data_5cd9d42c0dc4c864bf4454e3168500e7
#
_entry.id   5cd9d42c0dc4c864bf4454e3168500e7
#
_cell.length_a   1.000
_cell.length_b   1.000
_cell.length_c   1.000
_cell.angle_alpha   90.00
_cell.angle_beta   90.00
_cell.angle_gamma   90.00
#
_symmetry.space_group_name_H-M   'P 1'
#
loop_
_entity.id
_entity.type
_entity.pdbx_description
1 polymer ?
#
loop_
_entity_poly.entity_id
_entity_poly.type
_entity_poly.pdbx_seq_one_letter_code
_entity_poly.pdbx_strand_id
1 'polypeptide(L)'
;HLPQDKKIILYAPTWRDDEFYGHAKYKFTLQLDLAKMQKELGDEYIILLRTHYFIADVLDLSEYEGFAYNLSKYDDIARLYLISDVLITDYSSVFFDYANLRRPMLFFTYDLEKYRSVLRGFYIDVEEELPGPMLMTTDEVIGALQNIEKVVTEYSDKYTAFCDKYCAWEDGTAAKKVVETVFSDKSNK
;
A
#
# COMPACT_ATOMS: atom_id res chain seq x y z
N HIS A 1 7.28 -17.41 11.57
CA HIS A 1 6.46 -16.72 12.59
C HIS A 1 6.86 -15.27 12.66
N LEU A 2 5.86 -14.35 12.64
CA LEU A 2 6.11 -12.93 12.84
C LEU A 2 6.20 -12.62 14.33
N PRO A 3 7.03 -11.62 14.75
CA PRO A 3 7.02 -11.08 16.10
C PRO A 3 5.61 -10.62 16.51
N GLN A 4 5.22 -10.87 17.75
CA GLN A 4 3.87 -10.53 18.25
C GLN A 4 3.84 -9.20 19.02
N ASP A 5 5.01 -8.66 19.29
CA ASP A 5 5.25 -7.46 20.12
C ASP A 5 5.57 -6.22 19.28
N LYS A 6 5.57 -6.34 17.95
CA LYS A 6 5.86 -5.24 17.03
C LYS A 6 4.67 -4.92 16.14
N LYS A 7 4.54 -3.64 15.79
CA LYS A 7 3.60 -3.17 14.76
C LYS A 7 4.04 -3.62 13.37
N ILE A 8 3.10 -3.81 12.49
CA ILE A 8 3.32 -4.36 11.16
C ILE A 8 3.08 -3.28 10.10
N ILE A 9 4.11 -2.99 9.34
CA ILE A 9 4.03 -2.18 8.13
C ILE A 9 3.83 -3.11 6.93
N LEU A 10 2.82 -2.87 6.11
CA LEU A 10 2.70 -3.47 4.79
C LEU A 10 3.24 -2.50 3.74
N TYR A 11 4.30 -2.87 3.03
CA TYR A 11 4.82 -2.11 1.90
C TYR A 11 4.41 -2.77 0.59
N ALA A 12 3.51 -2.14 -0.14
CA ALA A 12 2.91 -2.65 -1.38
C ALA A 12 3.03 -1.63 -2.53
N PRO A 13 4.22 -1.46 -3.12
CA PRO A 13 4.46 -0.50 -4.20
C PRO A 13 3.91 -0.98 -5.54
N THR A 14 3.59 -0.03 -6.41
CA THR A 14 3.26 -0.28 -7.81
C THR A 14 4.49 -0.72 -8.60
N TRP A 15 4.26 -1.63 -9.51
CA TRP A 15 5.23 -2.01 -10.53
C TRP A 15 5.58 -0.83 -11.47
N ARG A 16 6.85 -0.73 -11.90
CA ARG A 16 7.30 0.23 -12.92
C ARG A 16 7.56 -0.48 -14.23
N ASP A 17 6.81 -0.08 -15.28
CA ASP A 17 6.85 -0.72 -16.59
C ASP A 17 8.17 -0.47 -17.34
N ASP A 18 8.93 0.56 -16.96
CA ASP A 18 10.19 0.96 -17.58
C ASP A 18 11.44 0.43 -16.89
N GLU A 19 11.28 -0.33 -15.80
CA GLU A 19 12.40 -0.93 -15.09
C GLU A 19 12.68 -2.36 -15.56
N PHE A 20 13.38 -2.50 -16.73
CA PHE A 20 13.80 -3.81 -17.23
C PHE A 20 15.19 -3.78 -17.86
N TYR A 21 15.90 -4.92 -17.79
CA TYR A 21 17.15 -5.16 -18.49
C TYR A 21 16.93 -6.11 -19.67
N GLY A 22 16.72 -5.61 -20.90
CA GLY A 22 16.60 -6.46 -22.08
C GLY A 22 15.48 -7.50 -22.02
N HIS A 23 15.48 -8.47 -22.93
CA HIS A 23 14.42 -9.47 -23.03
C HIS A 23 14.20 -10.24 -21.71
N ALA A 24 13.08 -9.97 -21.02
CA ALA A 24 12.54 -10.68 -19.85
C ALA A 24 13.39 -10.64 -18.55
N LYS A 25 14.31 -9.67 -18.39
CA LYS A 25 15.00 -9.45 -17.12
C LYS A 25 14.58 -8.09 -16.55
N TYR A 26 13.79 -8.13 -15.52
CA TYR A 26 13.34 -6.93 -14.80
C TYR A 26 14.38 -6.50 -13.77
N LYS A 27 14.64 -5.20 -13.71
CA LYS A 27 15.39 -4.58 -12.62
C LYS A 27 14.38 -4.08 -11.60
N PHE A 28 14.53 -4.51 -10.37
CA PHE A 28 13.84 -3.87 -9.26
C PHE A 28 14.89 -3.31 -8.30
N THR A 29 14.79 -2.04 -8.05
CA THR A 29 15.54 -1.40 -6.98
C THR A 29 14.53 -0.94 -5.95
N LEU A 30 14.60 -1.52 -4.76
CA LEU A 30 13.78 -1.07 -3.64
C LEU A 30 14.20 0.38 -3.32
N GLN A 31 13.28 1.32 -3.50
CA GLN A 31 13.55 2.74 -3.27
C GLN A 31 13.50 3.13 -1.79
N LEU A 32 12.76 2.34 -1.01
CA LEU A 32 12.72 2.48 0.44
C LEU A 32 14.00 1.90 1.05
N ASP A 33 14.76 2.72 1.77
CA ASP A 33 16.01 2.32 2.43
C ASP A 33 15.71 1.48 3.68
N LEU A 34 15.75 0.14 3.52
CA LEU A 34 15.45 -0.80 4.60
C LEU A 34 16.48 -0.75 5.73
N ALA A 35 17.75 -0.47 5.43
CA ALA A 35 18.78 -0.38 6.47
C ALA A 35 18.49 0.80 7.42
N LYS A 36 18.09 1.92 6.84
CA LYS A 36 17.69 3.09 7.61
C LYS A 36 16.41 2.86 8.38
N MET A 37 15.39 2.25 7.74
CA MET A 37 14.15 1.88 8.39
C MET A 37 14.38 0.94 9.58
N GLN A 38 15.20 -0.10 9.41
CA GLN A 38 15.54 -1.04 10.48
C GLN A 38 16.23 -0.35 11.66
N LYS A 39 17.20 0.52 11.37
CA LYS A 39 17.94 1.27 12.40
C LYS A 39 17.01 2.15 13.23
N GLU A 40 16.10 2.87 12.59
CA GLU A 40 15.28 3.91 13.24
C GLU A 40 13.95 3.38 13.82
N LEU A 41 13.46 2.24 13.31
CA LEU A 41 12.12 1.73 13.61
C LEU A 41 12.10 0.25 14.03
N GLY A 42 13.23 -0.45 13.93
CA GLY A 42 13.30 -1.90 14.11
C GLY A 42 12.92 -2.40 15.51
N ASP A 43 12.95 -1.55 16.52
CA ASP A 43 12.48 -1.90 17.87
C ASP A 43 10.94 -1.93 17.97
N GLU A 44 10.24 -1.13 17.17
CA GLU A 44 8.77 -0.97 17.23
C GLU A 44 8.04 -1.65 16.07
N TYR A 45 8.66 -1.74 14.90
CA TYR A 45 8.04 -2.20 13.66
C TYR A 45 8.76 -3.37 13.02
N ILE A 46 8.00 -4.14 12.25
CA ILE A 46 8.47 -5.00 11.17
C ILE A 46 7.82 -4.58 9.85
N ILE A 47 8.44 -4.95 8.72
CA ILE A 47 7.92 -4.61 7.40
C ILE A 47 7.65 -5.88 6.58
N LEU A 48 6.45 -5.98 6.04
CA LEU A 48 6.03 -7.01 5.09
C LEU A 48 6.07 -6.43 3.69
N LEU A 49 6.93 -6.96 2.83
CA LEU A 49 7.03 -6.52 1.44
C LEU A 49 6.10 -7.35 0.55
N ARG A 50 5.18 -6.67 -0.12
CA ARG A 50 4.24 -7.23 -1.10
C ARG A 50 4.49 -6.58 -2.45
N THR A 51 5.56 -6.96 -3.11
CA THR A 51 5.94 -6.49 -4.45
C THR A 51 5.27 -7.33 -5.54
N HIS A 52 5.42 -6.90 -6.79
CA HIS A 52 4.92 -7.67 -7.91
C HIS A 52 5.64 -9.03 -8.01
N TYR A 53 4.94 -10.09 -8.44
CA TYR A 53 5.47 -11.46 -8.46
C TYR A 53 6.73 -11.64 -9.33
N PHE A 54 6.93 -10.80 -10.35
CA PHE A 54 8.15 -10.81 -11.17
C PHE A 54 9.43 -10.50 -10.38
N ILE A 55 9.30 -9.81 -9.24
CA ILE A 55 10.42 -9.35 -8.43
C ILE A 55 10.60 -10.21 -7.18
N ALA A 56 9.57 -11.00 -6.85
CA ALA A 56 9.55 -11.79 -5.63
C ALA A 56 10.79 -12.68 -5.46
N ASP A 57 11.38 -13.17 -6.55
CA ASP A 57 12.54 -14.06 -6.56
C ASP A 57 13.89 -13.33 -6.56
N VAL A 58 13.90 -12.02 -6.79
CA VAL A 58 15.13 -11.23 -6.92
C VAL A 58 15.42 -10.44 -5.65
N LEU A 59 14.43 -10.28 -4.78
CA LEU A 59 14.54 -9.49 -3.56
C LEU A 59 15.25 -10.29 -2.46
N ASP A 60 16.53 -9.98 -2.23
CA ASP A 60 17.30 -10.50 -1.11
C ASP A 60 17.11 -9.63 0.13
N LEU A 61 16.59 -10.24 1.20
CA LEU A 61 16.35 -9.58 2.49
C LEU A 61 17.18 -10.20 3.62
N SER A 62 18.23 -10.98 3.30
CA SER A 62 19.04 -11.68 4.29
C SER A 62 19.71 -10.74 5.30
N GLU A 63 20.05 -9.51 4.88
CA GLU A 63 20.61 -8.48 5.77
C GLU A 63 19.59 -7.89 6.77
N TYR A 64 18.28 -8.12 6.53
CA TYR A 64 17.18 -7.55 7.32
C TYR A 64 16.38 -8.62 8.06
N GLU A 65 16.99 -9.76 8.38
CA GLU A 65 16.36 -10.84 9.12
C GLU A 65 15.75 -10.34 10.45
N GLY A 66 14.53 -10.74 10.73
CA GLY A 66 13.78 -10.28 11.92
C GLY A 66 13.10 -8.91 11.77
N PHE A 67 13.40 -8.14 10.70
CA PHE A 67 12.78 -6.85 10.42
C PHE A 67 11.94 -6.88 9.13
N ALA A 68 12.49 -7.38 8.02
CA ALA A 68 11.80 -7.38 6.73
C ALA A 68 11.47 -8.79 6.25
N TYR A 69 10.25 -8.97 5.75
CA TYR A 69 9.71 -10.26 5.30
C TYR A 69 9.17 -10.15 3.89
N ASN A 70 9.67 -10.98 2.96
CA ASN A 70 9.16 -11.03 1.59
C ASN A 70 7.90 -11.90 1.52
N LEU A 71 6.74 -11.25 1.39
CA LEU A 71 5.43 -11.90 1.24
C LEU A 71 4.83 -11.69 -0.17
N SER A 72 5.68 -11.41 -1.17
CA SER A 72 5.25 -11.14 -2.55
C SER A 72 4.54 -12.35 -3.20
N LYS A 73 4.81 -13.57 -2.72
CA LYS A 73 4.15 -14.81 -3.17
C LYS A 73 3.02 -15.29 -2.25
N TYR A 74 2.66 -14.52 -1.22
CA TYR A 74 1.56 -14.90 -0.35
C TYR A 74 0.22 -14.77 -1.09
N ASP A 75 -0.62 -15.80 -1.07
CA ASP A 75 -1.76 -15.92 -1.97
C ASP A 75 -2.87 -14.89 -1.71
N ASP A 76 -3.09 -14.54 -0.45
CA ASP A 76 -4.24 -13.72 -0.02
C ASP A 76 -3.79 -12.38 0.58
N ILE A 77 -3.82 -11.33 -0.24
CA ILE A 77 -3.44 -9.99 0.20
C ILE A 77 -4.38 -9.44 1.29
N ALA A 78 -5.65 -9.85 1.32
CA ALA A 78 -6.60 -9.37 2.33
C ALA A 78 -6.17 -9.78 3.74
N ARG A 79 -5.54 -10.95 3.90
CA ARG A 79 -4.97 -11.36 5.20
C ARG A 79 -3.80 -10.48 5.61
N LEU A 80 -3.00 -10.00 4.65
CA LEU A 80 -1.91 -9.06 4.93
C LEU A 80 -2.48 -7.72 5.38
N TYR A 81 -3.56 -7.25 4.76
CA TYR A 81 -4.26 -6.04 5.20
C TYR A 81 -4.73 -6.16 6.65
N LEU A 82 -5.37 -7.29 7.01
CA LEU A 82 -5.94 -7.49 8.34
C LEU A 82 -4.90 -7.48 9.46
N ILE A 83 -3.69 -7.96 9.21
CA ILE A 83 -2.63 -8.01 10.23
C ILE A 83 -1.75 -6.75 10.25
N SER A 84 -1.83 -5.88 9.24
CA SER A 84 -0.96 -4.71 9.12
C SER A 84 -1.56 -3.51 9.86
N ASP A 85 -0.74 -2.79 10.61
CA ASP A 85 -1.12 -1.57 11.33
C ASP A 85 -1.05 -0.32 10.45
N VAL A 86 -0.11 -0.31 9.48
CA VAL A 86 0.12 0.80 8.56
C VAL A 86 0.37 0.25 7.15
N LEU A 87 -0.22 0.89 6.13
CA LEU A 87 0.12 0.67 4.74
C LEU A 87 1.10 1.74 4.26
N ILE A 88 2.21 1.32 3.66
CA ILE A 88 3.04 2.17 2.78
C ILE A 88 2.79 1.71 1.35
N THR A 89 2.36 2.60 0.50
CA THR A 89 2.15 2.32 -0.93
C THR A 89 2.52 3.56 -1.75
N ASP A 90 2.22 3.56 -3.03
CA ASP A 90 2.41 4.68 -3.92
C ASP A 90 1.13 4.91 -4.76
N TYR A 91 1.10 4.46 -5.99
CA TYR A 91 -0.01 4.63 -6.94
C TYR A 91 -0.85 3.35 -7.11
N SER A 92 -0.59 2.34 -6.28
CA SER A 92 -1.26 1.05 -6.34
C SER A 92 -2.70 1.14 -5.84
N SER A 93 -3.63 0.51 -6.54
CA SER A 93 -5.04 0.42 -6.13
C SER A 93 -5.29 -0.27 -4.79
N VAL A 94 -4.27 -0.88 -4.19
CA VAL A 94 -4.38 -1.54 -2.86
C VAL A 94 -4.88 -0.61 -1.76
N PHE A 95 -4.66 0.70 -1.89
CA PHE A 95 -5.11 1.66 -0.88
C PHE A 95 -6.64 1.82 -0.83
N PHE A 96 -7.36 1.57 -1.92
CA PHE A 96 -8.83 1.54 -1.91
C PHE A 96 -9.35 0.39 -1.06
N ASP A 97 -8.76 -0.80 -1.18
CA ASP A 97 -9.14 -1.96 -0.37
C ASP A 97 -8.76 -1.76 1.09
N TYR A 98 -7.53 -1.29 1.35
CA TYR A 98 -7.02 -1.05 2.71
C TYR A 98 -7.80 0.03 3.46
N ALA A 99 -8.34 1.03 2.76
CA ALA A 99 -9.13 2.12 3.34
C ALA A 99 -10.34 1.60 4.14
N ASN A 100 -10.89 0.44 3.79
CA ASN A 100 -11.99 -0.20 4.54
C ASN A 100 -11.62 -0.51 6.00
N LEU A 101 -10.33 -0.66 6.31
CA LEU A 101 -9.85 -0.91 7.67
C LEU A 101 -9.72 0.37 8.51
N ARG A 102 -9.77 1.53 7.90
CA ARG A 102 -9.57 2.85 8.52
C ARG A 102 -8.26 2.94 9.32
N ARG A 103 -7.22 2.28 8.83
CA ARG A 103 -5.86 2.30 9.38
C ARG A 103 -4.99 3.28 8.59
N PRO A 104 -3.90 3.82 9.19
CA PRO A 104 -3.02 4.79 8.54
C PRO A 104 -2.46 4.31 7.20
N MET A 105 -2.39 5.23 6.24
CA MET A 105 -1.74 5.03 4.95
C MET A 105 -0.72 6.12 4.70
N LEU A 106 0.45 5.74 4.20
CA LEU A 106 1.54 6.62 3.79
C LEU A 106 1.81 6.39 2.31
N PHE A 107 1.93 7.45 1.53
CA PHE A 107 2.12 7.37 0.09
C PHE A 107 3.55 7.76 -0.27
N PHE A 108 4.41 6.74 -0.51
CA PHE A 108 5.80 6.94 -0.88
C PHE A 108 5.91 7.21 -2.38
N THR A 109 5.85 8.48 -2.76
CA THR A 109 5.68 8.97 -4.13
C THR A 109 6.95 9.57 -4.71
N TYR A 110 8.10 8.94 -4.49
CA TYR A 110 9.44 9.40 -4.86
C TYR A 110 9.61 9.79 -6.35
N ASP A 111 8.77 9.28 -7.23
CA ASP A 111 8.81 9.52 -8.68
C ASP A 111 7.49 10.10 -9.24
N LEU A 112 6.75 10.86 -8.43
CA LEU A 112 5.41 11.38 -8.73
C LEU A 112 5.31 12.02 -10.12
N GLU A 113 6.22 12.94 -10.46
CA GLU A 113 6.19 13.65 -11.74
C GLU A 113 6.41 12.71 -12.94
N LYS A 114 7.32 11.74 -12.79
CA LYS A 114 7.57 10.74 -13.82
C LYS A 114 6.34 9.84 -14.01
N TYR A 115 5.73 9.40 -12.91
CA TYR A 115 4.56 8.55 -12.97
C TYR A 115 3.37 9.25 -13.63
N ARG A 116 3.13 10.52 -13.24
CA ARG A 116 2.06 11.36 -13.77
C ARG A 116 2.18 11.65 -15.25
N SER A 117 3.39 12.03 -15.71
CA SER A 117 3.59 12.58 -17.06
C SER A 117 4.07 11.57 -18.09
N VAL A 118 4.75 10.50 -17.67
CA VAL A 118 5.43 9.56 -18.59
C VAL A 118 4.87 8.14 -18.52
N LEU A 119 4.52 7.64 -17.29
CA LEU A 119 4.14 6.24 -17.16
C LEU A 119 2.63 6.03 -17.38
N ARG A 120 1.79 6.36 -16.42
CA ARG A 120 0.35 6.01 -16.49
C ARG A 120 -0.61 7.15 -16.17
N GLY A 121 -0.19 8.13 -15.36
CA GLY A 121 -1.08 9.16 -14.82
C GLY A 121 -2.07 8.63 -13.79
N PHE A 122 -3.07 9.45 -13.45
CA PHE A 122 -4.04 9.17 -12.37
C PHE A 122 -5.46 9.37 -12.84
N TYR A 123 -6.39 8.61 -12.28
CA TYR A 123 -7.84 8.78 -12.45
C TYR A 123 -8.45 9.65 -11.34
N ILE A 124 -7.70 9.94 -10.29
CA ILE A 124 -8.11 10.77 -9.15
C ILE A 124 -7.13 11.93 -8.98
N ASP A 125 -7.54 12.97 -8.30
CA ASP A 125 -6.64 14.03 -7.85
C ASP A 125 -5.88 13.56 -6.62
N VAL A 126 -4.62 13.15 -6.82
CA VAL A 126 -3.82 12.55 -5.74
C VAL A 126 -3.45 13.55 -4.66
N GLU A 127 -3.30 14.83 -4.99
CA GLU A 127 -2.99 15.89 -4.01
C GLU A 127 -4.19 16.18 -3.12
N GLU A 128 -5.39 16.15 -3.67
CA GLU A 128 -6.60 16.47 -2.95
C GLU A 128 -7.24 15.26 -2.26
N GLU A 129 -7.20 14.09 -2.88
CA GLU A 129 -8.01 12.96 -2.46
C GLU A 129 -7.28 11.91 -1.62
N LEU A 130 -5.94 11.82 -1.67
CA LEU A 130 -5.24 10.78 -0.92
C LEU A 130 -5.46 10.89 0.61
N PRO A 131 -5.83 9.79 1.28
CA PRO A 131 -6.16 9.79 2.72
C PRO A 131 -4.92 9.67 3.62
N GLY A 132 -3.79 10.18 3.19
CA GLY A 132 -2.52 10.18 3.91
C GLY A 132 -1.48 11.05 3.22
N PRO A 133 -0.33 11.29 3.86
CA PRO A 133 0.73 12.15 3.31
C PRO A 133 1.41 11.52 2.10
N MET A 134 1.73 12.35 1.12
CA MET A 134 2.67 12.04 0.05
C MET A 134 4.10 12.32 0.54
N LEU A 135 4.97 11.34 0.45
CA LEU A 135 6.33 11.34 1.00
C LEU A 135 7.30 10.98 -0.12
N MET A 136 8.37 11.74 -0.26
CA MET A 136 9.32 11.62 -1.37
C MET A 136 10.60 10.88 -0.98
N THR A 137 10.89 10.81 0.31
CA THR A 137 12.14 10.24 0.84
C THR A 137 11.87 9.23 1.96
N THR A 138 12.82 8.31 2.17
CA THR A 138 12.76 7.38 3.31
C THR A 138 12.75 8.12 4.66
N ASP A 139 13.42 9.27 4.75
CA ASP A 139 13.42 10.09 5.99
C ASP A 139 12.05 10.63 6.32
N GLU A 140 11.32 11.09 5.32
CA GLU A 140 9.93 11.53 5.50
C GLU A 140 9.02 10.36 5.92
N VAL A 141 9.22 9.17 5.34
CA VAL A 141 8.47 7.96 5.75
C VAL A 141 8.76 7.60 7.21
N ILE A 142 10.03 7.60 7.62
CA ILE A 142 10.43 7.35 9.01
C ILE A 142 9.81 8.39 9.93
N GLY A 143 9.93 9.68 9.59
CA GLY A 143 9.33 10.77 10.38
C GLY A 143 7.83 10.66 10.54
N ALA A 144 7.11 10.24 9.49
CA ALA A 144 5.68 10.00 9.54
C ALA A 144 5.31 8.81 10.45
N LEU A 145 6.08 7.70 10.39
CA LEU A 145 5.87 6.53 11.24
C LEU A 145 6.15 6.83 12.72
N GLN A 146 7.20 7.58 13.03
CA GLN A 146 7.51 8.02 14.39
C GLN A 146 6.45 8.96 14.97
N ASN A 147 5.67 9.62 14.11
CA ASN A 147 4.60 10.55 14.48
C ASN A 147 3.23 10.09 13.94
N ILE A 148 2.97 8.79 13.88
CA ILE A 148 1.83 8.23 13.17
C ILE A 148 0.48 8.72 13.72
N GLU A 149 0.35 8.94 15.02
CA GLU A 149 -0.86 9.48 15.62
C GLU A 149 -1.17 10.92 15.16
N LYS A 150 -0.13 11.72 14.95
CA LYS A 150 -0.27 13.07 14.38
C LYS A 150 -0.74 12.97 12.94
N VAL A 151 -0.18 12.07 12.13
CA VAL A 151 -0.61 11.82 10.74
C VAL A 151 -2.09 11.43 10.72
N VAL A 152 -2.51 10.49 11.56
CA VAL A 152 -3.92 10.06 11.67
C VAL A 152 -4.84 11.23 11.96
N THR A 153 -4.44 12.09 12.89
CA THR A 153 -5.24 13.27 13.26
C THR A 153 -5.33 14.28 12.13
N GLU A 154 -4.20 14.57 11.48
CA GLU A 154 -4.10 15.58 10.41
C GLU A 154 -4.89 15.17 9.16
N TYR A 155 -4.92 13.87 8.84
CA TYR A 155 -5.59 13.35 7.65
C TYR A 155 -7.00 12.81 7.91
N SER A 156 -7.54 12.94 9.13
CA SER A 156 -8.84 12.36 9.52
C SER A 156 -9.99 12.75 8.61
N ASP A 157 -10.08 14.03 8.24
CA ASP A 157 -11.16 14.56 7.39
C ASP A 157 -11.02 14.07 5.94
N LYS A 158 -9.81 14.13 5.38
CA LYS A 158 -9.51 13.57 4.05
C LYS A 158 -9.80 12.07 3.99
N TYR A 159 -9.41 11.34 5.04
CA TYR A 159 -9.67 9.90 5.11
C TYR A 159 -11.17 9.60 5.16
N THR A 160 -11.94 10.36 5.92
CA THR A 160 -13.39 10.22 5.99
C THR A 160 -14.02 10.49 4.64
N ALA A 161 -13.68 11.61 4.00
CA ALA A 161 -14.18 11.95 2.65
C ALA A 161 -13.81 10.88 1.61
N PHE A 162 -12.59 10.33 1.68
CA PHE A 162 -12.15 9.23 0.82
C PHE A 162 -13.03 7.98 1.01
N CYS A 163 -13.26 7.56 2.26
CA CYS A 163 -14.09 6.40 2.55
C CYS A 163 -15.55 6.60 2.13
N ASP A 164 -16.11 7.79 2.33
CA ASP A 164 -17.48 8.10 1.91
C ASP A 164 -17.63 8.04 0.39
N LYS A 165 -16.59 8.42 -0.35
CA LYS A 165 -16.59 8.37 -1.81
C LYS A 165 -16.35 6.97 -2.37
N TYR A 166 -15.37 6.23 -1.82
CA TYR A 166 -14.86 5.01 -2.44
C TYR A 166 -15.21 3.72 -1.70
N CYS A 167 -15.55 3.78 -0.39
CA CYS A 167 -15.84 2.61 0.43
C CYS A 167 -17.33 2.51 0.83
N ALA A 168 -18.19 3.41 0.37
CA ALA A 168 -19.59 3.49 0.80
C ALA A 168 -20.43 2.22 0.53
N TRP A 169 -19.98 1.36 -0.40
CA TRP A 169 -20.68 0.13 -0.77
C TRP A 169 -20.10 -1.13 -0.12
N GLU A 170 -19.00 -1.00 0.64
CA GLU A 170 -18.26 -2.10 1.26
C GLU A 170 -18.81 -2.44 2.66
N ASP A 171 -20.07 -2.85 2.71
CA ASP A 171 -20.78 -3.27 3.93
C ASP A 171 -20.85 -4.80 4.10
N GLY A 172 -20.04 -5.54 3.36
CA GLY A 172 -20.06 -7.01 3.32
C GLY A 172 -21.18 -7.60 2.43
N THR A 173 -22.01 -6.77 1.80
CA THR A 173 -23.09 -7.21 0.92
C THR A 173 -22.87 -6.88 -0.56
N ALA A 174 -21.71 -6.35 -0.95
CA ALA A 174 -21.41 -5.90 -2.31
C ALA A 174 -21.65 -7.00 -3.36
N ALA A 175 -21.14 -8.21 -3.14
CA ALA A 175 -21.36 -9.35 -4.04
C ALA A 175 -22.86 -9.70 -4.20
N LYS A 176 -23.63 -9.66 -3.12
CA LYS A 176 -25.07 -9.89 -3.15
C LYS A 176 -25.77 -8.82 -3.99
N LYS A 177 -25.45 -7.55 -3.77
CA LYS A 177 -26.02 -6.42 -4.53
C LYS A 177 -25.73 -6.54 -6.03
N VAL A 178 -24.51 -6.94 -6.41
CA VAL A 178 -24.12 -7.17 -7.80
C VAL A 178 -24.96 -8.29 -8.41
N VAL A 179 -25.06 -9.44 -7.73
CA VAL A 179 -25.86 -10.58 -8.20
C VAL A 179 -27.34 -10.18 -8.36
N GLU A 180 -27.92 -9.52 -7.38
CA GLU A 180 -29.31 -9.04 -7.44
C GLU A 180 -29.53 -8.05 -8.59
N THR A 181 -28.56 -7.16 -8.85
CA THR A 181 -28.66 -6.17 -9.93
C THR A 181 -28.53 -6.80 -11.32
N VAL A 182 -27.63 -7.77 -11.48
CA VAL A 182 -27.31 -8.37 -12.79
C VAL A 182 -28.30 -9.48 -13.15
N PHE A 183 -28.71 -10.28 -12.17
CA PHE A 183 -29.50 -11.49 -12.40
C PHE A 183 -30.96 -11.41 -11.88
N SER A 184 -31.39 -10.27 -11.31
CA SER A 184 -32.81 -10.07 -11.04
C SER A 184 -33.57 -10.05 -12.35
N ASP A 185 -34.53 -10.96 -12.50
CA ASP A 185 -35.42 -11.02 -13.65
C ASP A 185 -36.11 -9.67 -13.88
N LYS A 186 -35.79 -9.02 -14.99
CA LYS A 186 -36.51 -7.84 -15.50
C LYS A 186 -37.87 -8.24 -16.10
N SER A 187 -38.48 -9.34 -15.66
CA SER A 187 -39.73 -9.91 -16.21
C SER A 187 -40.99 -9.28 -15.61
N ASN A 188 -40.92 -8.00 -15.17
CA ASN A 188 -42.11 -7.22 -14.83
C ASN A 188 -41.95 -5.74 -15.16
N LYS A 189 -41.89 -5.41 -16.46
CA LYS A 189 -42.33 -4.11 -16.98
C LYS A 189 -42.98 -4.27 -18.34
#